data_08c704617c3301f450a2e420a3131b29
#
_entry.id   08c704617c3301f450a2e420a3131b29
#
_cell.length_a   1.000
_cell.length_b   1.000
_cell.length_c   1.000
_cell.angle_alpha   90.00
_cell.angle_beta   90.00
_cell.angle_gamma   90.00
#
_symmetry.space_group_name_H-M   'P 1'
#
loop_
_entity.id
_entity.type
_entity.pdbx_description
1 polymer ?
#
loop_
_entity_poly.entity_id
_entity_poly.type
_entity_poly.pdbx_seq_one_letter_code
_entity_poly.pdbx_strand_id
1 'polypeptide(L)'
;MGREELCRRLLKLDRDVLLGYLKDPEGTNYRLIDILSEQTNAPFRPRRNLSFASKFCHYACLAFFKGKEAQDNYPVYDNIVKGALPKYIAYFSLNRRSQAALSDYQTYCECVDEIITHADEPISRNGFDHLVWCYFKGRQ
;
A
#
# COMPACT_ATOMS: atom_id res chain seq x y z
N MET A 1 8.45 -16.08 -8.47
CA MET A 1 7.56 -16.71 -7.53
C MET A 1 6.28 -17.11 -8.22
N GLY A 2 5.90 -18.30 -8.04
CA GLY A 2 4.68 -18.76 -8.60
C GLY A 2 3.48 -18.43 -7.75
N ARG A 3 2.31 -18.54 -8.39
CA ARG A 3 1.03 -18.47 -7.68
C ARG A 3 0.95 -19.49 -6.56
N GLU A 4 1.62 -20.62 -6.72
CA GLU A 4 1.62 -21.71 -5.74
C GLU A 4 2.22 -21.29 -4.41
N GLU A 5 3.33 -20.55 -4.44
CA GLU A 5 3.96 -20.06 -3.22
C GLU A 5 3.05 -19.07 -2.50
N LEU A 6 2.45 -18.17 -3.26
CA LEU A 6 1.50 -17.21 -2.71
C LEU A 6 0.30 -17.91 -2.10
N CYS A 7 -0.27 -18.88 -2.81
CA CYS A 7 -1.39 -19.66 -2.29
C CYS A 7 -1.04 -20.39 -1.00
N ARG A 8 0.17 -20.97 -0.93
CA ARG A 8 0.62 -21.64 0.28
C ARG A 8 0.71 -20.67 1.45
N ARG A 9 1.21 -19.46 1.23
CA ARG A 9 1.30 -18.44 2.27
C ARG A 9 -0.07 -18.00 2.76
N LEU A 10 -1.00 -17.82 1.83
CA LEU A 10 -2.37 -17.44 2.17
C LEU A 10 -3.09 -18.54 2.94
N LEU A 11 -2.87 -19.80 2.55
CA LEU A 11 -3.50 -20.93 3.23
C LEU A 11 -2.99 -21.15 4.66
N LYS A 12 -1.80 -20.65 4.97
CA LYS A 12 -1.27 -20.68 6.33
C LYS A 12 -1.90 -19.64 7.25
N LEU A 13 -2.57 -18.67 6.68
CA LEU A 13 -3.24 -17.61 7.44
C LEU A 13 -4.68 -18.04 7.65
N ASP A 14 -5.09 -18.27 8.90
CA ASP A 14 -6.49 -18.46 9.15
C ASP A 14 -7.21 -17.11 9.08
N ARG A 15 -8.54 -17.16 9.03
CA ARG A 15 -9.36 -15.98 8.86
C ARG A 15 -9.16 -14.95 9.97
N ASP A 16 -9.07 -15.39 11.21
CA ASP A 16 -8.95 -14.49 12.35
C ASP A 16 -7.60 -13.78 12.36
N VAL A 17 -6.53 -14.50 12.01
CA VAL A 17 -5.19 -13.91 11.87
C VAL A 17 -5.19 -12.88 10.76
N LEU A 18 -5.76 -13.22 9.60
CA LEU A 18 -5.86 -12.32 8.47
C LEU A 18 -6.63 -11.05 8.84
N LEU A 19 -7.79 -11.21 9.47
CA LEU A 19 -8.60 -10.06 9.89
C LEU A 19 -7.86 -9.18 10.89
N GLY A 20 -7.10 -9.78 11.80
CA GLY A 20 -6.28 -9.03 12.75
C GLY A 20 -5.26 -8.14 12.05
N TYR A 21 -4.57 -8.67 11.05
CA TYR A 21 -3.63 -7.88 10.25
C TYR A 21 -4.32 -6.76 9.47
N LEU A 22 -5.48 -7.04 8.91
CA LEU A 22 -6.21 -6.06 8.11
C LEU A 22 -6.78 -4.93 8.95
N LYS A 23 -7.18 -5.22 10.19
CA LYS A 23 -7.76 -4.21 11.09
C LYS A 23 -6.74 -3.26 11.68
N ASP A 24 -5.51 -3.72 11.88
CA ASP A 24 -4.49 -2.94 12.57
C ASP A 24 -3.15 -2.99 11.83
N PRO A 25 -3.07 -2.32 10.67
CA PRO A 25 -1.82 -2.33 9.90
C PRO A 25 -0.65 -1.72 10.67
N GLU A 26 -0.88 -0.62 11.36
CA GLU A 26 0.21 0.07 12.07
C GLU A 26 0.68 -0.73 13.28
N GLY A 27 -0.23 -1.28 14.07
CA GLY A 27 0.12 -2.09 15.23
C GLY A 27 0.89 -3.34 14.89
N THR A 28 0.70 -3.87 13.69
CA THR A 28 1.43 -5.03 13.19
C THR A 28 2.62 -4.65 12.31
N ASN A 29 2.93 -3.36 12.20
CA ASN A 29 4.00 -2.83 11.36
C ASN A 29 3.87 -3.30 9.90
N TYR A 30 2.64 -3.35 9.39
CA TYR A 30 2.34 -3.80 8.02
C TYR A 30 2.89 -5.20 7.72
N ARG A 31 2.88 -6.07 8.72
CA ARG A 31 3.43 -7.42 8.63
C ARG A 31 2.81 -8.22 7.48
N LEU A 32 1.52 -8.04 7.22
CA LEU A 32 0.84 -8.75 6.13
C LEU A 32 1.45 -8.41 4.77
N ILE A 33 1.83 -7.15 4.57
CA ILE A 33 2.52 -6.73 3.35
C ILE A 33 3.84 -7.48 3.20
N ASP A 34 4.60 -7.61 4.29
CA ASP A 34 5.87 -8.34 4.26
C ASP A 34 5.66 -9.81 3.92
N ILE A 35 4.67 -10.44 4.54
CA ILE A 35 4.37 -11.85 4.29
C ILE A 35 4.03 -12.09 2.82
N LEU A 36 3.20 -11.22 2.25
CA LEU A 36 2.70 -11.41 0.88
C LEU A 36 3.67 -10.93 -0.19
N SER A 37 4.49 -9.94 0.10
CA SER A 37 5.37 -9.34 -0.89
C SER A 37 6.71 -10.03 -1.03
N GLU A 38 7.11 -10.81 -0.03
CA GLU A 38 8.41 -11.44 -0.02
C GLU A 38 8.53 -12.52 -1.09
N GLN A 39 9.57 -12.44 -1.92
CA GLN A 39 9.82 -13.37 -2.99
C GLN A 39 10.87 -14.38 -2.55
N THR A 40 10.52 -15.65 -2.62
CA THR A 40 11.40 -16.72 -2.16
C THR A 40 12.02 -17.54 -3.27
N ASN A 41 11.55 -17.36 -4.48
CA ASN A 41 11.94 -18.21 -5.60
C ASN A 41 13.08 -17.68 -6.45
N ALA A 42 13.60 -16.52 -6.11
CA ALA A 42 14.71 -15.91 -6.84
C ALA A 42 15.98 -15.98 -5.99
N PRO A 43 16.83 -16.98 -6.19
CA PRO A 43 17.98 -17.19 -5.30
C PRO A 43 19.00 -16.05 -5.33
N PHE A 44 19.03 -15.28 -6.44
CA PHE A 44 20.00 -14.22 -6.61
C PHE A 44 19.41 -12.82 -6.45
N ARG A 45 18.10 -12.67 -6.51
CA ARG A 45 17.43 -11.37 -6.44
C ARG A 45 16.12 -11.50 -5.69
N PRO A 46 16.15 -11.48 -4.36
CA PRO A 46 14.92 -11.40 -3.60
C PRO A 46 14.14 -10.17 -4.05
N ARG A 47 12.93 -10.36 -4.53
CA ARG A 47 12.06 -9.27 -4.97
C ARG A 47 10.90 -9.14 -4.04
N ARG A 48 10.55 -7.91 -3.73
CA ARG A 48 9.33 -7.64 -3.01
C ARG A 48 8.26 -7.20 -4.00
N ASN A 49 7.14 -7.88 -3.97
CA ASN A 49 6.01 -7.55 -4.84
C ASN A 49 5.00 -6.71 -4.06
N LEU A 50 5.38 -5.47 -3.78
CA LEU A 50 4.54 -4.55 -2.99
C LEU A 50 3.25 -4.20 -3.72
N SER A 51 3.30 -4.07 -5.04
CA SER A 51 2.12 -3.75 -5.82
C SER A 51 1.05 -4.82 -5.64
N PHE A 52 1.42 -6.07 -5.78
CA PHE A 52 0.49 -7.18 -5.61
C PHE A 52 0.00 -7.30 -4.16
N ALA A 53 0.95 -7.27 -3.21
CA ALA A 53 0.62 -7.42 -1.80
C ALA A 53 -0.36 -6.33 -1.33
N SER A 54 -0.10 -5.08 -1.72
CA SER A 54 -0.97 -3.98 -1.34
C SER A 54 -2.34 -4.05 -2.00
N LYS A 55 -2.42 -4.50 -3.25
CA LYS A 55 -3.70 -4.72 -3.92
C LYS A 55 -4.51 -5.80 -3.22
N PHE A 56 -3.87 -6.91 -2.86
CA PHE A 56 -4.55 -7.96 -2.12
C PHE A 56 -5.14 -7.41 -0.81
N CYS A 57 -4.33 -6.71 -0.03
CA CYS A 57 -4.78 -6.14 1.25
C CYS A 57 -5.89 -5.11 1.05
N HIS A 58 -5.76 -4.27 0.02
CA HIS A 58 -6.78 -3.28 -0.31
C HIS A 58 -8.13 -3.94 -0.61
N TYR A 59 -8.15 -4.94 -1.49
CA TYR A 59 -9.40 -5.60 -1.84
C TYR A 59 -9.95 -6.47 -0.71
N ALA A 60 -9.08 -7.05 0.11
CA ALA A 60 -9.52 -7.77 1.30
C ALA A 60 -10.20 -6.82 2.30
N CYS A 61 -9.62 -5.64 2.52
CA CYS A 61 -10.24 -4.63 3.38
C CYS A 61 -11.59 -4.17 2.83
N LEU A 62 -11.67 -3.99 1.52
CA LEU A 62 -12.93 -3.62 0.88
C LEU A 62 -13.99 -4.71 1.05
N ALA A 63 -13.60 -5.98 0.90
CA ALA A 63 -14.53 -7.09 1.05
C ALA A 63 -15.03 -7.27 2.48
N PHE A 64 -14.13 -7.18 3.48
CA PHE A 64 -14.48 -7.44 4.87
C PHE A 64 -15.01 -6.21 5.62
N PHE A 65 -14.61 -5.02 5.20
CA PHE A 65 -14.90 -3.78 5.93
C PHE A 65 -15.60 -2.72 5.10
N LYS A 66 -16.31 -3.14 4.04
CA LYS A 66 -17.02 -2.20 3.17
C LYS A 66 -17.95 -1.29 3.98
N GLY A 67 -17.80 0.01 3.76
CA GLY A 67 -18.59 1.02 4.46
C GLY A 67 -18.06 1.37 5.84
N LYS A 68 -16.98 0.73 6.29
CA LYS A 68 -16.33 1.00 7.57
C LYS A 68 -15.01 1.71 7.34
N GLU A 69 -14.50 2.38 8.38
CA GLU A 69 -13.24 3.09 8.31
C GLU A 69 -12.08 2.18 7.90
N ALA A 70 -12.08 0.94 8.37
CA ALA A 70 -11.02 -0.03 8.09
C ALA A 70 -10.88 -0.39 6.61
N GLN A 71 -11.88 -0.12 5.78
CA GLN A 71 -11.75 -0.39 4.33
C GLN A 71 -10.60 0.39 3.70
N ASP A 72 -10.15 1.49 4.31
CA ASP A 72 -9.11 2.38 3.81
C ASP A 72 -7.73 2.08 4.40
N ASN A 73 -7.58 1.00 5.16
CA ASN A 73 -6.35 0.72 5.91
C ASN A 73 -5.11 0.42 5.06
N TYR A 74 -5.30 -0.10 3.85
CA TYR A 74 -4.18 -0.47 2.98
C TYR A 74 -4.30 0.23 1.64
N PRO A 75 -3.62 1.37 1.45
CA PRO A 75 -3.57 1.99 0.13
C PRO A 75 -2.76 1.12 -0.83
N VAL A 76 -3.14 1.15 -2.09
CA VAL A 76 -2.42 0.40 -3.13
C VAL A 76 -1.07 1.06 -3.38
N TYR A 77 -0.01 0.26 -3.35
CA TYR A 77 1.32 0.71 -3.75
C TYR A 77 1.38 0.68 -5.27
N ASP A 78 1.47 1.85 -5.85
CA ASP A 78 1.40 2.04 -7.30
C ASP A 78 2.53 2.94 -7.76
N ASN A 79 3.23 2.54 -8.82
CA ASN A 79 4.36 3.31 -9.33
C ASN A 79 3.95 4.68 -9.86
N ILE A 80 2.73 4.81 -10.37
CA ILE A 80 2.22 6.09 -10.84
C ILE A 80 2.03 7.03 -9.65
N VAL A 81 1.39 6.56 -8.60
CA VAL A 81 1.20 7.34 -7.37
C VAL A 81 2.54 7.68 -6.74
N LYS A 82 3.40 6.67 -6.58
CA LYS A 82 4.74 6.85 -6.00
C LYS A 82 5.54 7.90 -6.75
N GLY A 83 5.49 7.87 -8.08
CA GLY A 83 6.18 8.84 -8.92
C GLY A 83 5.61 10.26 -8.83
N ALA A 84 4.34 10.39 -8.45
CA ALA A 84 3.69 11.68 -8.28
C ALA A 84 3.91 12.29 -6.89
N LEU A 85 4.22 11.48 -5.87
CA LEU A 85 4.37 11.96 -4.50
C LEU A 85 5.35 13.12 -4.35
N PRO A 86 6.52 13.16 -5.03
CA PRO A 86 7.43 14.30 -4.91
C PRO A 86 6.79 15.64 -5.29
N LYS A 87 5.85 15.65 -6.22
CA LYS A 87 5.16 16.87 -6.62
C LYS A 87 4.30 17.42 -5.50
N TYR A 88 3.60 16.55 -4.78
CA TYR A 88 2.80 16.94 -3.61
C TYR A 88 3.67 17.35 -2.44
N ILE A 89 4.78 16.63 -2.24
CA ILE A 89 5.76 16.98 -1.20
C ILE A 89 6.26 18.42 -1.43
N ALA A 90 6.62 18.74 -2.67
CA ALA A 90 7.09 20.08 -3.01
C ALA A 90 5.98 21.13 -2.86
N TYR A 91 4.79 20.82 -3.32
CA TYR A 91 3.64 21.74 -3.27
C TYR A 91 3.30 22.14 -1.82
N PHE A 92 3.31 21.18 -0.91
CA PHE A 92 2.99 21.41 0.49
C PHE A 92 4.20 21.71 1.36
N SER A 93 5.39 21.81 0.77
CA SER A 93 6.67 22.06 1.49
C SER A 93 6.95 21.04 2.59
N LEU A 94 6.70 19.78 2.29
CA LEU A 94 6.95 18.67 3.21
C LEU A 94 8.38 18.16 3.11
N ASN A 95 8.78 17.35 4.07
CA ASN A 95 10.12 16.75 4.07
C ASN A 95 10.32 15.86 2.85
N ARG A 96 11.44 16.05 2.17
CA ARG A 96 11.78 15.28 0.97
C ARG A 96 12.01 13.81 1.34
N ARG A 97 11.54 12.96 0.46
CA ARG A 97 11.78 11.51 0.54
C ARG A 97 12.28 11.03 -0.82
N SER A 98 13.33 10.20 -0.81
CA SER A 98 13.83 9.61 -2.06
C SER A 98 12.88 8.56 -2.58
N GLN A 99 12.97 8.23 -3.86
CA GLN A 99 12.20 7.12 -4.42
C GLN A 99 12.56 5.79 -3.74
N ALA A 100 13.80 5.64 -3.32
CA ALA A 100 14.23 4.47 -2.56
C ALA A 100 13.50 4.38 -1.20
N ALA A 101 13.39 5.50 -0.49
CA ALA A 101 12.65 5.54 0.77
C ALA A 101 11.17 5.23 0.57
N LEU A 102 10.56 5.76 -0.49
CA LEU A 102 9.16 5.51 -0.82
C LEU A 102 8.90 4.08 -1.28
N SER A 103 9.95 3.30 -1.54
CA SER A 103 9.83 1.88 -1.84
C SER A 103 9.58 1.03 -0.59
N ASP A 104 9.69 1.61 0.60
CA ASP A 104 9.24 1.00 1.84
C ASP A 104 7.77 1.32 2.03
N TYR A 105 6.95 0.28 2.23
CA TYR A 105 5.50 0.46 2.26
C TYR A 105 5.05 1.37 3.40
N GLN A 106 5.64 1.23 4.58
CA GLN A 106 5.29 2.08 5.72
C GLN A 106 5.60 3.55 5.42
N THR A 107 6.77 3.82 4.85
CA THR A 107 7.16 5.19 4.47
C THR A 107 6.22 5.74 3.40
N TYR A 108 5.84 4.91 2.44
CA TYR A 108 4.87 5.26 1.41
C TYR A 108 3.54 5.67 2.04
N CYS A 109 3.01 4.86 2.96
CA CYS A 109 1.75 5.16 3.65
C CYS A 109 1.84 6.44 4.46
N GLU A 110 2.93 6.65 5.18
CA GLU A 110 3.14 7.86 5.96
C GLU A 110 3.17 9.10 5.08
N CYS A 111 3.81 8.99 3.92
CA CYS A 111 3.86 10.10 2.96
C CYS A 111 2.46 10.42 2.42
N VAL A 112 1.70 9.41 2.04
CA VAL A 112 0.32 9.58 1.57
C VAL A 112 -0.52 10.25 2.65
N ASP A 113 -0.43 9.78 3.89
CA ASP A 113 -1.19 10.34 5.02
C ASP A 113 -0.83 11.79 5.27
N GLU A 114 0.44 12.14 5.21
CA GLU A 114 0.90 13.51 5.42
C GLU A 114 0.35 14.43 4.33
N ILE A 115 0.36 13.99 3.08
CA ILE A 115 -0.20 14.75 1.96
C ILE A 115 -1.71 14.95 2.15
N ILE A 116 -2.42 13.88 2.49
CA ILE A 116 -3.86 13.93 2.71
C ILE A 116 -4.21 14.92 3.82
N THR A 117 -3.41 14.97 4.87
CA THR A 117 -3.62 15.88 6.00
C THR A 117 -3.57 17.34 5.56
N HIS A 118 -2.82 17.65 4.51
CA HIS A 118 -2.72 19.02 3.98
C HIS A 118 -3.73 19.34 2.89
N ALA A 119 -4.57 18.38 2.50
CA ALA A 119 -5.61 18.63 1.51
C ALA A 119 -6.70 19.53 2.06
N ASP A 120 -7.23 20.41 1.20
CA ASP A 120 -8.29 21.35 1.60
C ASP A 120 -9.59 20.66 1.94
N GLU A 121 -9.86 19.53 1.31
CA GLU A 121 -11.06 18.74 1.56
C GLU A 121 -10.70 17.35 2.04
N PRO A 122 -11.56 16.73 2.86
CA PRO A 122 -11.32 15.35 3.31
C PRO A 122 -11.20 14.39 2.15
N ILE A 123 -10.14 13.61 2.15
CA ILE A 123 -9.92 12.58 1.14
C ILE A 123 -9.32 11.35 1.82
N SER A 124 -9.81 10.16 1.45
CA SER A 124 -9.29 8.90 1.97
C SER A 124 -7.99 8.51 1.25
N ARG A 125 -7.27 7.54 1.81
CA ARG A 125 -6.09 6.97 1.14
C ARG A 125 -6.45 6.43 -0.24
N ASN A 126 -7.56 5.69 -0.32
CA ASN A 126 -8.02 5.12 -1.59
C ASN A 126 -8.50 6.20 -2.55
N GLY A 127 -9.16 7.23 -2.03
CA GLY A 127 -9.58 8.37 -2.85
C GLY A 127 -8.40 9.11 -3.43
N PHE A 128 -7.34 9.32 -2.65
CA PHE A 128 -6.12 9.95 -3.11
C PHE A 128 -5.45 9.13 -4.21
N ASP A 129 -5.30 7.82 -3.98
CA ASP A 129 -4.72 6.92 -4.96
C ASP A 129 -5.47 6.99 -6.29
N HIS A 130 -6.79 6.89 -6.24
CA HIS A 130 -7.64 6.91 -7.42
C HIS A 130 -7.52 8.23 -8.18
N LEU A 131 -7.56 9.33 -7.45
CA LEU A 131 -7.44 10.67 -8.03
C LEU A 131 -6.10 10.85 -8.75
N VAL A 132 -5.01 10.49 -8.09
CA VAL A 132 -3.66 10.63 -8.63
C VAL A 132 -3.48 9.74 -9.85
N TRP A 133 -3.93 8.50 -9.75
CA TRP A 133 -3.81 7.55 -10.86
C TRP A 133 -4.55 8.06 -12.10
N CYS A 134 -5.77 8.52 -11.92
CA CYS A 134 -6.57 9.06 -13.02
C CYS A 134 -5.93 10.30 -13.64
N TYR A 135 -5.35 11.17 -12.82
CA TYR A 135 -4.73 12.42 -13.29
C TYR A 135 -3.42 12.15 -14.03
N PHE A 136 -2.55 11.31 -13.47
CA PHE A 136 -1.19 11.14 -13.99
C PHE A 136 -1.03 10.02 -15.01
N LYS A 137 -1.96 9.09 -15.09
CA LYS A 137 -1.83 7.92 -15.98
C LYS A 137 -1.56 8.31 -17.43
N GLY A 138 -2.28 9.28 -17.94
CA GLY A 138 -2.15 9.71 -19.33
C GLY A 138 -1.00 10.70 -19.58
N ARG A 139 -0.20 11.01 -18.56
CA ARG A 139 0.83 12.04 -18.64
C ARG A 139 2.24 11.52 -18.43
N GLN A 140 2.40 10.22 -18.49
CA GLN A 140 3.71 9.59 -18.34
C GLN A 140 4.48 9.60 -19.65
#